data_548b6e01e42ba0bf4c96091243ad8fd1
#
_entry.id   548b6e01e42ba0bf4c96091243ad8fd1
#
_cell.length_a   1.000
_cell.length_b   1.000
_cell.length_c   1.000
_cell.angle_alpha   90.00
_cell.angle_beta   90.00
_cell.angle_gamma   90.00
#
_symmetry.space_group_name_H-M   'P 1'
#
loop_
_entity.id
_entity.type
_entity.pdbx_description
1 polymer ?
#
loop_
_entity_poly.entity_id
_entity_poly.type
_entity_poly.pdbx_seq_one_letter_code
_entity_poly.pdbx_strand_id
1 'polypeptide(L)'
;MASTHSDKIIDCLQHEVESTLGWGKSSDWHSKMFDELSEKVFESTKVMLSVATLKRFFGVVNHQGAPSITTLDALSQFVGKENWRAFKTSNSTIKAKERTPRKSIYVTIGFILALVIISLIGNKRPEVVINASEFSFSSKVLSREYPNSVVFDFAIPNSLRADSLHIQQYWDPTKTISIHKEQTQATGIYYFPGYFRAKLMVDGQEAKSHDLFLKSEGWLGMIEYAETPKYFEPINNNSTISFPEDIVNEVSIWERGVETSFHYIDDLGEISGDNFSFSSKIKSIFDDRWAVCQGVKIYFIGTTGAMIIPFSKIGCSSDNNLMLNNVYLNGKENDLSDLSADFTEAVNLGISIVDKEVVISINDREAYISKYQDSMGRLVGVRFKFLGLGEVTSFKLVNEANELVL
;
A
#
# COMPACT_ATOMS: atom_id res chain seq x y z
N MET A 1 -22.67 16.52 -11.36
CA MET A 1 -22.41 16.42 -12.81
C MET A 1 -23.58 15.71 -13.44
N ALA A 2 -24.19 16.25 -14.51
CA ALA A 2 -25.30 15.60 -15.17
C ALA A 2 -24.79 14.35 -15.91
N SER A 3 -25.33 13.16 -15.56
CA SER A 3 -25.05 11.89 -16.27
C SER A 3 -25.39 12.08 -17.75
N THR A 4 -24.46 11.77 -18.65
CA THR A 4 -24.68 11.84 -20.08
C THR A 4 -25.67 10.75 -20.51
N HIS A 5 -26.36 10.92 -21.65
CA HIS A 5 -27.31 9.92 -22.17
C HIS A 5 -26.63 8.54 -22.35
N SER A 6 -25.32 8.55 -22.62
CA SER A 6 -24.49 7.32 -22.74
C SER A 6 -24.36 6.57 -21.41
N ASP A 7 -24.21 7.27 -20.30
CA ASP A 7 -24.02 6.66 -18.98
C ASP A 7 -25.28 5.88 -18.58
N LYS A 8 -26.46 6.42 -18.82
CA LYS A 8 -27.73 5.74 -18.52
C LYS A 8 -27.93 4.44 -19.28
N ILE A 9 -27.43 4.36 -20.53
CA ILE A 9 -27.53 3.12 -21.31
C ILE A 9 -26.53 2.07 -20.82
N ILE A 10 -25.37 2.51 -20.34
CA ILE A 10 -24.39 1.62 -19.71
C ILE A 10 -24.97 1.05 -18.41
N ASP A 11 -25.60 1.87 -17.58
CA ASP A 11 -26.28 1.41 -16.36
C ASP A 11 -27.39 0.38 -16.68
N CYS A 12 -28.13 0.56 -17.79
CA CYS A 12 -29.11 -0.43 -18.24
C CYS A 12 -28.44 -1.76 -18.62
N LEU A 13 -27.28 -1.72 -19.29
CA LEU A 13 -26.55 -2.94 -19.64
C LEU A 13 -26.03 -3.68 -18.41
N GLN A 14 -25.49 -2.94 -17.42
CA GLN A 14 -25.09 -3.52 -16.15
C GLN A 14 -26.25 -4.25 -15.49
N HIS A 15 -27.41 -3.62 -15.41
CA HIS A 15 -28.60 -4.20 -14.80
C HIS A 15 -29.12 -5.43 -15.56
N GLU A 16 -29.07 -5.44 -16.90
CA GLU A 16 -29.45 -6.63 -17.70
C GLU A 16 -28.48 -7.78 -17.49
N VAL A 17 -27.17 -7.53 -17.36
CA VAL A 17 -26.19 -8.57 -17.04
C VAL A 17 -26.43 -9.13 -15.63
N GLU A 18 -26.65 -8.27 -14.62
CA GLU A 18 -27.01 -8.68 -13.27
C GLU A 18 -28.27 -9.55 -13.24
N SER A 19 -29.28 -9.14 -13.98
CA SER A 19 -30.55 -9.89 -14.11
C SER A 19 -30.38 -11.22 -14.81
N THR A 20 -29.56 -11.29 -15.86
CA THR A 20 -29.27 -12.52 -16.61
C THR A 20 -28.54 -13.55 -15.73
N LEU A 21 -27.64 -13.09 -14.86
CA LEU A 21 -26.89 -13.93 -13.93
C LEU A 21 -27.72 -14.37 -12.73
N GLY A 22 -28.66 -13.54 -12.27
CA GLY A 22 -29.44 -13.80 -11.07
C GLY A 22 -28.63 -13.75 -9.77
N TRP A 23 -27.45 -13.14 -9.76
CA TRP A 23 -26.53 -13.11 -8.60
C TRP A 23 -26.74 -11.92 -7.66
N GLY A 24 -27.75 -11.10 -7.90
CA GLY A 24 -27.94 -9.84 -7.18
C GLY A 24 -27.09 -8.71 -7.76
N LYS A 25 -26.91 -7.64 -6.98
CA LYS A 25 -26.19 -6.45 -7.43
C LYS A 25 -24.68 -6.69 -7.50
N SER A 26 -24.04 -6.17 -8.52
CA SER A 26 -22.60 -6.29 -8.74
C SER A 26 -21.74 -5.64 -7.66
N SER A 27 -22.30 -4.69 -6.90
CA SER A 27 -21.65 -4.13 -5.70
C SER A 27 -21.33 -5.16 -4.62
N ASP A 28 -22.07 -6.26 -4.59
CA ASP A 28 -21.96 -7.30 -3.58
C ASP A 28 -21.14 -8.52 -4.06
N TRP A 29 -20.64 -8.46 -5.32
CA TRP A 29 -19.90 -9.57 -5.91
C TRP A 29 -18.46 -9.62 -5.42
N HIS A 30 -18.02 -10.79 -4.99
CA HIS A 30 -16.62 -11.05 -4.67
C HIS A 30 -15.80 -11.45 -5.91
N SER A 31 -14.47 -11.47 -5.80
CA SER A 31 -13.56 -11.68 -6.95
C SER A 31 -13.86 -12.92 -7.78
N LYS A 32 -14.20 -14.05 -7.16
CA LYS A 32 -14.50 -15.30 -7.87
C LYS A 32 -15.74 -15.22 -8.77
N MET A 33 -16.73 -14.37 -8.43
CA MET A 33 -17.90 -14.15 -9.28
C MET A 33 -17.51 -13.40 -10.56
N PHE A 34 -16.52 -12.53 -10.51
CA PHE A 34 -15.99 -11.88 -11.72
C PHE A 34 -15.16 -12.83 -12.58
N ASP A 35 -14.47 -13.82 -11.98
CA ASP A 35 -13.80 -14.89 -12.72
C ASP A 35 -14.85 -15.74 -13.47
N GLU A 36 -15.90 -16.16 -12.79
CA GLU A 36 -17.01 -16.92 -13.37
C GLU A 36 -17.76 -16.14 -14.45
N LEU A 37 -17.98 -14.82 -14.26
CA LEU A 37 -18.57 -13.97 -15.30
C LEU A 37 -17.68 -13.89 -16.54
N SER A 38 -16.34 -13.80 -16.37
CA SER A 38 -15.39 -13.80 -17.48
C SER A 38 -15.52 -15.09 -18.33
N GLU A 39 -15.63 -16.24 -17.66
CA GLU A 39 -15.82 -17.54 -18.32
C GLU A 39 -17.16 -17.63 -19.04
N LYS A 40 -18.27 -17.25 -18.40
CA LYS A 40 -19.61 -17.25 -19.02
C LYS A 40 -19.72 -16.32 -20.23
N VAL A 41 -19.10 -15.15 -20.17
CA VAL A 41 -19.03 -14.23 -21.31
C VAL A 41 -18.22 -14.85 -22.44
N PHE A 42 -17.08 -15.47 -22.15
CA PHE A 42 -16.28 -16.17 -23.16
C PHE A 42 -17.02 -17.35 -23.79
N GLU A 43 -17.70 -18.16 -23.00
CA GLU A 43 -18.49 -19.28 -23.51
C GLU A 43 -19.55 -18.83 -24.52
N SER A 44 -20.26 -17.73 -24.23
CA SER A 44 -21.36 -17.23 -25.04
C SER A 44 -20.91 -16.42 -26.25
N THR A 45 -19.81 -15.64 -26.14
CA THR A 45 -19.41 -14.63 -27.13
C THR A 45 -18.07 -14.92 -27.81
N LYS A 46 -17.30 -15.87 -27.30
CA LYS A 46 -15.90 -16.15 -27.66
C LYS A 46 -14.94 -14.96 -27.47
N VAL A 47 -15.35 -13.97 -26.70
CA VAL A 47 -14.53 -12.81 -26.34
C VAL A 47 -14.15 -12.92 -24.85
N MET A 48 -12.85 -13.01 -24.57
CA MET A 48 -12.34 -13.03 -23.19
C MET A 48 -12.27 -11.61 -22.66
N LEU A 49 -13.02 -11.34 -21.60
CA LEU A 49 -12.93 -10.08 -20.84
C LEU A 49 -12.19 -10.35 -19.51
N SER A 50 -11.11 -9.62 -19.27
CA SER A 50 -10.37 -9.79 -18.03
C SER A 50 -11.22 -9.37 -16.82
N VAL A 51 -10.98 -10.02 -15.68
CA VAL A 51 -11.60 -9.68 -14.39
C VAL A 51 -11.46 -8.19 -14.04
N ALA A 52 -10.29 -7.61 -14.34
CA ALA A 52 -10.06 -6.19 -14.13
C ALA A 52 -10.96 -5.31 -15.01
N THR A 53 -11.21 -5.70 -16.26
CA THR A 53 -12.13 -5.01 -17.17
C THR A 53 -13.57 -5.07 -16.66
N LEU A 54 -13.99 -6.25 -16.20
CA LEU A 54 -15.33 -6.45 -15.65
C LEU A 54 -15.54 -5.64 -14.36
N LYS A 55 -14.59 -5.67 -13.43
CA LYS A 55 -14.64 -4.85 -12.20
C LYS A 55 -14.71 -3.34 -12.47
N ARG A 56 -14.00 -2.85 -13.51
CA ARG A 56 -14.08 -1.45 -13.95
C ARG A 56 -15.44 -1.15 -14.58
N PHE A 57 -15.95 -2.05 -15.41
CA PHE A 57 -17.26 -1.89 -16.05
C PHE A 57 -18.39 -1.77 -15.02
N PHE A 58 -18.37 -2.60 -13.97
CA PHE A 58 -19.36 -2.56 -12.87
C PHE A 58 -19.05 -1.54 -11.77
N GLY A 59 -18.03 -0.72 -11.93
CA GLY A 59 -17.71 0.37 -10.98
C GLY A 59 -17.14 -0.11 -9.64
N VAL A 60 -16.77 -1.38 -9.51
CA VAL A 60 -16.12 -1.95 -8.31
C VAL A 60 -14.69 -1.44 -8.14
N VAL A 61 -14.05 -1.08 -9.25
CA VAL A 61 -12.73 -0.43 -9.27
C VAL A 61 -12.88 0.91 -9.96
N ASN A 62 -12.46 1.98 -9.30
CA ASN A 62 -12.54 3.33 -9.85
C ASN A 62 -11.69 3.46 -11.12
N HIS A 63 -12.30 3.92 -12.22
CA HIS A 63 -11.63 4.14 -13.49
C HIS A 63 -12.26 5.35 -14.22
N GLN A 64 -11.43 6.29 -14.65
CA GLN A 64 -11.91 7.53 -15.30
C GLN A 64 -12.20 7.39 -16.81
N GLY A 65 -12.12 6.21 -17.38
CA GLY A 65 -12.33 5.98 -18.83
C GLY A 65 -13.68 5.32 -19.16
N ALA A 66 -14.27 5.65 -20.30
CA ALA A 66 -15.43 4.92 -20.82
C ALA A 66 -15.06 3.48 -21.21
N PRO A 67 -15.95 2.48 -21.02
CA PRO A 67 -15.71 1.11 -21.46
C PRO A 67 -15.44 1.02 -22.95
N SER A 68 -14.53 0.13 -23.37
CA SER A 68 -14.24 -0.09 -24.78
C SER A 68 -15.46 -0.65 -25.54
N ILE A 69 -15.53 -0.37 -26.84
CA ILE A 69 -16.60 -0.91 -27.69
C ILE A 69 -16.61 -2.45 -27.66
N THR A 70 -15.46 -3.08 -27.66
CA THR A 70 -15.35 -4.53 -27.56
C THR A 70 -15.95 -5.07 -26.25
N THR A 71 -15.77 -4.40 -25.14
CA THR A 71 -16.39 -4.76 -23.86
C THR A 71 -17.90 -4.61 -23.90
N LEU A 72 -18.39 -3.50 -24.47
CA LEU A 72 -19.81 -3.22 -24.60
C LEU A 72 -20.51 -4.20 -25.57
N ASP A 73 -19.87 -4.56 -26.68
CA ASP A 73 -20.37 -5.54 -27.64
C ASP A 73 -20.45 -6.92 -26.99
N ALA A 74 -19.39 -7.39 -26.33
CA ALA A 74 -19.38 -8.71 -25.68
C ALA A 74 -20.47 -8.81 -24.60
N LEU A 75 -20.61 -7.81 -23.74
CA LEU A 75 -21.64 -7.82 -22.70
C LEU A 75 -23.07 -7.69 -23.29
N SER A 76 -23.23 -6.95 -24.41
CA SER A 76 -24.51 -6.92 -25.13
C SER A 76 -24.87 -8.28 -25.74
N GLN A 77 -23.89 -8.99 -26.30
CA GLN A 77 -24.09 -10.34 -26.82
C GLN A 77 -24.41 -11.33 -25.70
N PHE A 78 -23.77 -11.20 -24.57
CA PHE A 78 -24.04 -12.03 -23.38
C PHE A 78 -25.49 -11.94 -22.91
N VAL A 79 -26.10 -10.74 -23.00
CA VAL A 79 -27.54 -10.54 -22.70
C VAL A 79 -28.47 -10.73 -23.91
N GLY A 80 -27.99 -11.42 -24.96
CA GLY A 80 -28.81 -11.85 -26.10
C GLY A 80 -29.07 -10.76 -27.15
N LYS A 81 -28.27 -9.69 -27.21
CA LYS A 81 -28.31 -8.71 -28.28
C LYS A 81 -27.19 -8.94 -29.28
N GLU A 82 -27.40 -8.57 -30.53
CA GLU A 82 -26.40 -8.76 -31.59
C GLU A 82 -25.08 -8.00 -31.29
N ASN A 83 -25.19 -6.74 -30.83
CA ASN A 83 -24.04 -5.89 -30.48
C ASN A 83 -24.53 -4.67 -29.66
N TRP A 84 -23.58 -3.82 -29.22
CA TRP A 84 -23.87 -2.61 -28.46
C TRP A 84 -24.80 -1.63 -29.18
N ARG A 85 -24.69 -1.54 -30.53
CA ARG A 85 -25.57 -0.68 -31.33
C ARG A 85 -27.01 -1.18 -31.25
N ALA A 86 -27.25 -2.48 -31.39
CA ALA A 86 -28.56 -3.10 -31.26
C ALA A 86 -29.15 -2.91 -29.86
N PHE A 87 -28.29 -3.07 -28.81
CA PHE A 87 -28.68 -2.81 -27.43
C PHE A 87 -29.14 -1.36 -27.22
N LYS A 88 -28.40 -0.37 -27.73
CA LYS A 88 -28.78 1.05 -27.66
C LYS A 88 -30.10 1.33 -28.35
N THR A 89 -30.30 0.76 -29.51
CA THR A 89 -31.55 1.00 -30.30
C THR A 89 -32.77 0.41 -29.60
N SER A 90 -32.66 -0.77 -29.00
CA SER A 90 -33.77 -1.39 -28.27
C SER A 90 -34.12 -0.64 -26.97
N ASN A 91 -33.19 0.04 -26.35
CA ASN A 91 -33.38 0.80 -25.10
C ASN A 91 -33.64 2.32 -25.35
N SER A 92 -33.43 2.82 -26.56
CA SER A 92 -33.71 4.21 -26.91
C SER A 92 -35.19 4.50 -27.24
N THR A 93 -36.04 3.48 -27.32
CA THR A 93 -37.49 3.60 -27.64
C THR A 93 -38.39 3.69 -26.40
N ILE A 94 -37.94 4.34 -25.33
CA ILE A 94 -38.87 4.82 -24.32
C ILE A 94 -39.44 6.15 -24.84
N LYS A 95 -40.49 6.04 -25.69
CA LYS A 95 -41.31 7.20 -26.11
C LYS A 95 -41.81 7.91 -24.86
N ALA A 96 -41.38 9.13 -24.68
CA ALA A 96 -41.98 10.05 -23.72
C ALA A 96 -43.47 10.19 -24.08
N LYS A 97 -44.36 9.60 -23.29
CA LYS A 97 -45.80 9.85 -23.33
C LYS A 97 -45.98 11.23 -22.74
N GLU A 98 -46.29 12.20 -23.60
CA GLU A 98 -46.68 13.56 -23.17
C GLU A 98 -47.80 13.46 -22.12
N ARG A 99 -47.46 13.77 -20.88
CA ARG A 99 -48.40 13.96 -19.79
C ARG A 99 -48.52 15.46 -19.56
N THR A 100 -49.73 15.97 -19.74
CA THR A 100 -50.10 17.32 -19.33
C THR A 100 -49.75 17.57 -17.87
N PRO A 101 -49.11 18.71 -17.54
CA PRO A 101 -48.66 18.94 -16.15
C PRO A 101 -49.85 19.17 -15.22
N ARG A 102 -50.16 18.21 -14.41
CA ARG A 102 -51.06 18.42 -13.26
C ARG A 102 -50.26 19.10 -12.15
N LYS A 103 -50.72 20.25 -11.67
CA LYS A 103 -50.15 21.01 -10.54
C LYS A 103 -49.83 20.12 -9.30
N SER A 104 -50.57 19.02 -9.14
CA SER A 104 -50.36 17.99 -8.10
C SER A 104 -48.99 17.30 -8.17
N ILE A 105 -48.37 17.16 -9.37
CA ILE A 105 -47.07 16.44 -9.49
C ILE A 105 -45.91 17.30 -8.95
N TYR A 106 -46.00 18.63 -9.09
CA TYR A 106 -44.95 19.51 -8.55
C TYR A 106 -44.97 19.56 -7.00
N VAL A 107 -46.15 19.42 -6.41
CA VAL A 107 -46.30 19.35 -4.95
C VAL A 107 -45.73 18.04 -4.41
N THR A 108 -45.96 16.91 -5.08
CA THR A 108 -45.38 15.60 -4.66
C THR A 108 -43.88 15.54 -4.88
N ILE A 109 -43.36 16.08 -6.01
CA ILE A 109 -41.92 16.17 -6.23
C ILE A 109 -41.26 17.09 -5.21
N GLY A 110 -41.87 18.25 -4.91
CA GLY A 110 -41.37 19.15 -3.86
C GLY A 110 -41.35 18.51 -2.48
N PHE A 111 -42.37 17.71 -2.15
CA PHE A 111 -42.40 16.97 -0.87
C PHE A 111 -41.36 15.86 -0.80
N ILE A 112 -41.15 15.10 -1.89
CA ILE A 112 -40.10 14.09 -1.98
C ILE A 112 -38.71 14.74 -1.89
N LEU A 113 -38.50 15.86 -2.59
CA LEU A 113 -37.26 16.62 -2.53
C LEU A 113 -36.98 17.14 -1.11
N ALA A 114 -38.00 17.66 -0.44
CA ALA A 114 -37.94 18.12 0.95
C ALA A 114 -37.59 16.95 1.90
N LEU A 115 -38.21 15.78 1.72
CA LEU A 115 -37.88 14.57 2.51
C LEU A 115 -36.45 14.07 2.26
N VAL A 116 -35.97 14.11 0.99
CA VAL A 116 -34.57 13.78 0.65
C VAL A 116 -33.62 14.80 1.27
N ILE A 117 -33.94 16.09 1.21
CA ILE A 117 -33.12 17.13 1.83
C ILE A 117 -33.12 16.99 3.36
N ILE A 118 -34.27 16.71 3.98
CA ILE A 118 -34.38 16.46 5.42
C ILE A 118 -33.60 15.19 5.80
N SER A 119 -33.65 14.13 4.98
CA SER A 119 -32.86 12.92 5.18
C SER A 119 -31.36 13.16 5.04
N LEU A 120 -30.94 13.99 4.08
CA LEU A 120 -29.52 14.37 3.89
C LEU A 120 -29.01 15.31 4.99
N ILE A 121 -29.85 16.19 5.50
CA ILE A 121 -29.50 17.09 6.61
C ILE A 121 -29.62 16.35 7.96
N GLY A 122 -30.64 15.52 8.14
CA GLY A 122 -30.86 14.75 9.36
C GLY A 122 -29.85 13.62 9.56
N ASN A 123 -29.20 13.15 8.48
CA ASN A 123 -28.14 12.13 8.54
C ASN A 123 -26.72 12.69 8.74
N LYS A 124 -26.56 14.01 8.81
CA LYS A 124 -25.29 14.56 9.33
C LYS A 124 -25.25 14.27 10.84
N ARG A 125 -24.65 13.11 11.19
CA ARG A 125 -24.31 12.86 12.58
C ARG A 125 -23.43 14.00 13.08
N PRO A 126 -23.63 14.52 14.30
CA PRO A 126 -22.72 15.50 14.85
C PRO A 126 -21.32 14.88 14.82
N GLU A 127 -20.39 15.60 14.23
CA GLU A 127 -18.98 15.21 14.24
C GLU A 127 -18.56 15.07 15.70
N VAL A 128 -17.98 13.91 16.02
CA VAL A 128 -17.54 13.63 17.39
C VAL A 128 -16.39 14.59 17.67
N VAL A 129 -16.62 15.53 18.58
CA VAL A 129 -15.55 16.44 19.03
C VAL A 129 -14.63 15.66 19.97
N ILE A 130 -13.43 15.37 19.46
CA ILE A 130 -12.42 14.63 20.22
C ILE A 130 -11.62 15.61 21.06
N ASN A 131 -11.69 15.43 22.38
CA ASN A 131 -10.78 16.11 23.30
C ASN A 131 -9.66 15.13 23.69
N ALA A 132 -8.50 15.27 23.07
CA ALA A 132 -7.35 14.36 23.25
C ALA A 132 -6.90 14.21 24.73
N SER A 133 -7.20 15.18 25.60
CA SER A 133 -6.85 15.14 27.03
C SER A 133 -7.67 14.11 27.82
N GLU A 134 -8.85 13.71 27.32
CA GLU A 134 -9.72 12.75 27.97
C GLU A 134 -9.35 11.29 27.64
N PHE A 135 -8.45 11.08 26.67
CA PHE A 135 -7.98 9.76 26.28
C PHE A 135 -6.59 9.50 26.87
N SER A 136 -6.35 8.26 27.29
CA SER A 136 -5.01 7.76 27.53
C SER A 136 -4.67 6.71 26.48
N PHE A 137 -3.40 6.67 26.04
CA PHE A 137 -2.90 5.70 25.10
C PHE A 137 -1.41 5.52 25.30
N SER A 138 -0.99 4.30 25.60
CA SER A 138 0.39 3.91 25.80
C SER A 138 0.62 2.47 25.34
N SER A 139 1.85 2.02 25.28
CA SER A 139 2.16 0.65 24.92
C SER A 139 3.26 0.06 25.77
N LYS A 140 3.29 -1.27 25.85
CA LYS A 140 4.32 -2.08 26.49
C LYS A 140 4.71 -3.21 25.56
N VAL A 141 6.00 -3.26 25.23
CA VAL A 141 6.63 -4.36 24.49
C VAL A 141 6.77 -5.56 25.42
N LEU A 142 6.32 -6.74 24.99
CA LEU A 142 6.36 -7.95 25.82
C LEU A 142 7.65 -8.77 25.68
N SER A 143 8.25 -8.74 24.50
CA SER A 143 9.49 -9.48 24.22
C SER A 143 10.47 -8.61 23.43
N ARG A 144 11.70 -9.06 23.35
CA ARG A 144 12.72 -8.46 22.47
C ARG A 144 12.88 -9.25 21.16
N GLU A 145 12.28 -10.44 21.11
CA GLU A 145 12.31 -11.32 19.95
C GLU A 145 11.18 -10.99 18.96
N TYR A 146 11.36 -11.41 17.72
CA TYR A 146 10.36 -11.25 16.65
C TYR A 146 9.71 -12.60 16.30
N PRO A 147 8.41 -12.61 15.98
CA PRO A 147 7.48 -11.47 15.99
C PRO A 147 7.26 -10.91 17.40
N ASN A 148 7.18 -9.58 17.52
CA ASN A 148 7.05 -8.91 18.79
C ASN A 148 5.59 -8.64 19.12
N SER A 149 5.16 -9.01 20.32
CA SER A 149 3.84 -8.69 20.84
C SER A 149 3.88 -7.40 21.67
N VAL A 150 2.98 -6.50 21.37
CA VAL A 150 2.85 -5.21 22.05
C VAL A 150 1.47 -5.11 22.66
N VAL A 151 1.40 -4.84 23.96
CA VAL A 151 0.15 -4.51 24.65
C VAL A 151 -0.05 -3.02 24.63
N PHE A 152 -1.18 -2.59 24.14
CA PHE A 152 -1.67 -1.21 24.22
C PHE A 152 -2.57 -1.05 25.42
N ASP A 153 -2.27 -0.11 26.29
CA ASP A 153 -3.11 0.32 27.39
C ASP A 153 -3.82 1.61 26.98
N PHE A 154 -5.13 1.69 27.12
CA PHE A 154 -5.91 2.86 26.73
C PHE A 154 -7.11 3.09 27.64
N ALA A 155 -7.56 4.35 27.71
CA ALA A 155 -8.81 4.70 28.32
C ALA A 155 -9.63 5.58 27.36
N ILE A 156 -10.92 5.27 27.27
CA ILE A 156 -11.90 5.96 26.43
C ILE A 156 -12.94 6.59 27.35
N PRO A 157 -13.31 7.88 27.14
CA PRO A 157 -14.32 8.53 27.98
C PRO A 157 -15.68 7.81 27.94
N ASN A 158 -16.30 7.62 29.11
CA ASN A 158 -17.62 7.00 29.20
C ASN A 158 -18.72 7.77 28.47
N SER A 159 -18.56 9.09 28.34
CA SER A 159 -19.47 9.99 27.61
C SER A 159 -19.39 9.83 26.09
N LEU A 160 -18.31 9.25 25.57
CA LEU A 160 -18.07 9.12 24.14
C LEU A 160 -19.16 8.27 23.48
N ARG A 161 -19.73 8.79 22.40
CA ARG A 161 -20.61 8.06 21.49
C ARG A 161 -19.88 7.94 20.14
N ALA A 162 -19.33 6.78 19.89
CA ALA A 162 -18.61 6.47 18.66
C ALA A 162 -19.17 5.18 18.04
N ASP A 163 -19.19 5.14 16.73
CA ASP A 163 -19.61 3.96 15.96
C ASP A 163 -18.44 3.00 15.72
N SER A 164 -17.21 3.52 15.62
CA SER A 164 -16.01 2.73 15.40
C SER A 164 -14.87 3.17 16.30
N LEU A 165 -14.21 2.17 16.89
CA LEU A 165 -13.04 2.33 17.74
C LEU A 165 -11.99 1.33 17.29
N HIS A 166 -10.79 1.79 16.99
CA HIS A 166 -9.71 0.89 16.63
C HIS A 166 -8.34 1.51 16.93
N ILE A 167 -7.34 0.65 17.04
CA ILE A 167 -5.94 1.04 17.11
C ILE A 167 -5.35 0.82 15.72
N GLN A 168 -4.87 1.87 15.07
CA GLN A 168 -4.05 1.77 13.87
C GLN A 168 -2.61 1.58 14.32
N GLN A 169 -1.98 0.46 13.94
CA GLN A 169 -0.67 0.06 14.45
C GLN A 169 0.49 0.91 13.90
N TYR A 170 0.38 1.37 12.64
CA TYR A 170 1.38 2.19 11.96
C TYR A 170 0.77 2.96 10.78
N TRP A 171 1.56 3.42 9.82
CA TRP A 171 1.13 4.27 8.70
C TRP A 171 0.05 3.62 7.80
N ASP A 172 0.03 2.29 7.67
CA ASP A 172 -0.95 1.56 6.86
C ASP A 172 -2.32 1.54 7.57
N PRO A 173 -3.34 2.23 7.01
CA PRO A 173 -4.66 2.31 7.64
C PRO A 173 -5.41 0.97 7.65
N THR A 174 -4.95 -0.04 6.93
CA THR A 174 -5.55 -1.39 6.93
C THR A 174 -5.09 -2.24 8.12
N LYS A 175 -3.98 -1.87 8.76
CA LYS A 175 -3.41 -2.60 9.90
C LYS A 175 -3.99 -2.07 11.21
N THR A 176 -5.20 -2.52 11.51
CA THR A 176 -5.98 -2.05 12.64
C THR A 176 -6.36 -3.19 13.59
N ILE A 177 -6.54 -2.85 14.85
CA ILE A 177 -7.07 -3.72 15.89
C ILE A 177 -8.39 -3.10 16.33
N SER A 178 -9.50 -3.77 16.06
CA SER A 178 -10.82 -3.32 16.53
C SER A 178 -10.89 -3.46 18.05
N ILE A 179 -11.40 -2.43 18.71
CA ILE A 179 -11.54 -2.39 20.16
C ILE A 179 -12.99 -2.00 20.54
N HIS A 180 -13.37 -2.31 21.78
CA HIS A 180 -14.65 -1.94 22.33
C HIS A 180 -14.46 -0.92 23.47
N LYS A 181 -15.49 -0.14 23.74
CA LYS A 181 -15.44 0.96 24.69
C LYS A 181 -15.10 0.53 26.12
N GLU A 182 -15.51 -0.67 26.50
CA GLU A 182 -15.27 -1.24 27.83
C GLU A 182 -13.87 -1.86 27.98
N GLN A 183 -13.15 -2.02 26.87
CA GLN A 183 -11.78 -2.52 26.90
C GLN A 183 -10.82 -1.44 27.37
N THR A 184 -9.80 -1.88 28.09
CA THR A 184 -8.68 -1.04 28.53
C THR A 184 -7.36 -1.48 27.94
N GLN A 185 -7.34 -2.67 27.31
CA GLN A 185 -6.14 -3.25 26.70
C GLN A 185 -6.45 -3.94 25.38
N ALA A 186 -5.48 -3.90 24.47
CA ALA A 186 -5.47 -4.69 23.24
C ALA A 186 -4.04 -5.10 22.91
N THR A 187 -3.87 -6.21 22.17
CA THR A 187 -2.55 -6.72 21.79
C THR A 187 -2.39 -6.66 20.27
N GLY A 188 -1.27 -6.10 19.83
CA GLY A 188 -0.84 -6.08 18.43
C GLY A 188 0.44 -6.90 18.24
N ILE A 189 0.62 -7.44 17.02
CA ILE A 189 1.83 -8.16 16.62
C ILE A 189 2.58 -7.33 15.59
N TYR A 190 3.87 -7.17 15.83
CA TYR A 190 4.81 -6.50 14.91
C TYR A 190 5.84 -7.50 14.41
N TYR A 191 5.90 -7.63 13.10
CA TYR A 191 6.81 -8.57 12.44
C TYR A 191 8.17 -7.98 12.09
N PHE A 192 8.30 -6.65 12.14
CA PHE A 192 9.51 -5.93 11.75
C PHE A 192 9.98 -5.00 12.86
N PRO A 193 11.30 -4.85 13.06
CA PRO A 193 11.83 -3.75 13.85
C PRO A 193 11.61 -2.41 13.13
N GLY A 194 11.46 -1.33 13.89
CA GLY A 194 11.24 0.01 13.34
C GLY A 194 10.73 1.00 14.37
N TYR A 195 10.50 2.22 13.89
CA TYR A 195 9.85 3.29 14.66
C TYR A 195 8.43 3.47 14.13
N PHE A 196 7.46 3.26 14.99
CA PHE A 196 6.04 3.25 14.63
C PHE A 196 5.30 4.30 15.43
N ARG A 197 4.29 4.92 14.81
CA ARG A 197 3.33 5.77 15.50
C ARG A 197 1.98 5.07 15.51
N ALA A 198 1.68 4.42 16.62
CA ALA A 198 0.37 3.83 16.84
C ALA A 198 -0.65 4.92 17.17
N LYS A 199 -1.89 4.77 16.69
CA LYS A 199 -2.96 5.76 16.83
C LYS A 199 -4.21 5.11 17.38
N LEU A 200 -4.79 5.72 18.40
CA LEU A 200 -6.14 5.41 18.87
C LEU A 200 -7.13 6.22 18.00
N MET A 201 -7.94 5.53 17.23
CA MET A 201 -8.85 6.11 16.26
C MET A 201 -10.31 5.98 16.72
N VAL A 202 -11.06 7.06 16.57
CA VAL A 202 -12.48 7.20 16.90
C VAL A 202 -13.20 7.73 15.67
N ASP A 203 -14.10 6.97 15.09
CA ASP A 203 -14.86 7.33 13.88
C ASP A 203 -13.99 7.89 12.75
N GLY A 204 -12.79 7.30 12.58
CA GLY A 204 -11.82 7.71 11.57
C GLY A 204 -10.95 8.92 11.92
N GLN A 205 -11.14 9.53 13.10
CA GLN A 205 -10.32 10.64 13.59
C GLN A 205 -9.29 10.12 14.61
N GLU A 206 -8.09 10.70 14.62
CA GLU A 206 -7.06 10.41 15.62
C GLU A 206 -7.40 11.07 16.96
N ALA A 207 -7.67 10.24 17.98
CA ALA A 207 -7.92 10.71 19.34
C ALA A 207 -6.62 10.88 20.12
N LYS A 208 -5.69 9.96 19.95
CA LYS A 208 -4.38 9.97 20.59
C LYS A 208 -3.39 9.16 19.79
N SER A 209 -2.12 9.53 19.81
CA SER A 209 -1.03 8.73 19.23
C SER A 209 0.04 8.43 20.29
N HIS A 210 0.82 7.39 20.02
CA HIS A 210 1.91 6.92 20.85
C HIS A 210 3.02 6.36 19.97
N ASP A 211 4.24 6.83 20.21
CA ASP A 211 5.41 6.36 19.48
C ASP A 211 5.92 5.05 20.09
N LEU A 212 6.20 4.08 19.24
CA LEU A 212 6.67 2.75 19.58
C LEU A 212 7.97 2.47 18.84
N PHE A 213 9.06 2.31 19.60
CA PHE A 213 10.38 1.99 19.05
C PHE A 213 10.72 0.53 19.31
N LEU A 214 10.71 -0.29 18.25
CA LEU A 214 11.05 -1.71 18.28
C LEU A 214 12.44 -1.92 17.67
N LYS A 215 13.40 -2.18 18.52
CA LYS A 215 14.80 -2.36 18.15
C LYS A 215 15.08 -3.78 17.64
N SER A 216 16.07 -3.93 16.79
CA SER A 216 16.55 -5.25 16.32
C SER A 216 17.60 -5.88 17.25
N GLU A 217 18.13 -5.11 18.20
CA GLU A 217 19.21 -5.54 19.12
C GLU A 217 20.43 -6.11 18.37
N GLY A 218 20.96 -5.34 17.44
CA GLY A 218 21.98 -5.72 16.49
C GLY A 218 21.40 -6.04 15.11
N TRP A 219 22.11 -6.81 14.32
CA TRP A 219 21.64 -7.22 13.02
C TRP A 219 20.63 -8.37 13.11
N LEU A 220 19.45 -8.17 12.56
CA LEU A 220 18.40 -9.19 12.43
C LEU A 220 18.22 -9.55 10.97
N GLY A 221 18.32 -10.83 10.64
CA GLY A 221 18.01 -11.37 9.32
C GLY A 221 16.58 -11.87 9.24
N MET A 222 15.97 -11.72 8.05
CA MET A 222 14.61 -12.21 7.80
C MET A 222 14.48 -12.81 6.41
N ILE A 223 13.69 -13.90 6.29
CA ILE A 223 13.06 -14.33 5.04
C ILE A 223 11.61 -13.87 5.12
N GLU A 224 11.18 -13.04 4.17
CA GLU A 224 9.84 -12.44 4.18
C GLU A 224 8.83 -13.36 3.49
N TYR A 225 8.49 -14.48 4.12
CA TYR A 225 7.38 -15.32 3.67
C TYR A 225 6.04 -14.61 3.81
N ALA A 226 5.09 -14.96 2.93
CA ALA A 226 3.79 -14.28 2.84
C ALA A 226 2.94 -14.37 4.13
N GLU A 227 3.04 -15.48 4.87
CA GLU A 227 2.24 -15.69 6.08
C GLU A 227 2.95 -15.16 7.33
N THR A 228 4.16 -15.68 7.60
CA THR A 228 4.96 -15.29 8.76
C THR A 228 6.43 -15.29 8.35
N PRO A 229 7.16 -14.21 8.58
CA PRO A 229 8.59 -14.18 8.31
C PRO A 229 9.36 -15.23 9.14
N LYS A 230 10.43 -15.75 8.57
CA LYS A 230 11.43 -16.51 9.31
C LYS A 230 12.56 -15.58 9.73
N TYR A 231 12.95 -15.64 10.98
CA TYR A 231 14.04 -14.83 11.54
C TYR A 231 15.30 -15.66 11.71
N PHE A 232 16.46 -15.01 11.52
CA PHE A 232 17.76 -15.64 11.72
C PHE A 232 18.80 -14.60 12.14
N GLU A 233 19.90 -15.05 12.73
CA GLU A 233 21.06 -14.21 13.03
C GLU A 233 21.98 -14.19 11.80
N PRO A 234 22.24 -13.03 11.17
CA PRO A 234 23.17 -12.93 10.05
C PRO A 234 24.61 -13.19 10.47
N ILE A 235 25.43 -13.68 9.56
CA ILE A 235 26.88 -13.69 9.75
C ILE A 235 27.36 -12.24 9.65
N ASN A 236 27.92 -11.73 10.74
CA ASN A 236 28.45 -10.37 10.81
C ASN A 236 29.94 -10.43 11.17
N ASN A 237 30.78 -10.19 10.17
CA ASN A 237 32.24 -10.18 10.31
C ASN A 237 32.78 -8.78 10.00
N ASN A 238 32.93 -7.95 11.04
CA ASN A 238 33.57 -6.62 11.04
C ASN A 238 33.06 -5.56 10.04
N SER A 239 32.56 -5.87 8.88
CA SER A 239 31.98 -4.98 7.88
C SER A 239 31.30 -5.75 6.75
N THR A 240 31.07 -7.04 6.97
CA THR A 240 30.37 -7.92 6.04
C THR A 240 29.17 -8.52 6.73
N ILE A 241 27.99 -8.39 6.10
CA ILE A 241 26.76 -9.02 6.55
C ILE A 241 26.31 -9.98 5.46
N SER A 242 26.16 -11.23 5.81
CA SER A 242 25.79 -12.28 4.87
C SER A 242 24.84 -13.31 5.52
N PHE A 243 24.33 -14.20 4.70
CA PHE A 243 23.38 -15.24 5.12
C PHE A 243 24.13 -16.48 5.62
N PRO A 244 23.64 -17.13 6.70
CA PRO A 244 24.05 -18.48 7.08
C PRO A 244 23.78 -19.48 5.94
N GLU A 245 24.59 -20.54 5.89
CA GLU A 245 24.54 -21.55 4.81
C GLU A 245 23.17 -22.24 4.71
N ASP A 246 22.52 -22.52 5.82
CA ASP A 246 21.19 -23.12 5.88
C ASP A 246 20.14 -22.21 5.26
N ILE A 247 20.24 -20.89 5.47
CA ILE A 247 19.36 -19.89 4.86
C ILE A 247 19.62 -19.79 3.35
N VAL A 248 20.90 -19.79 2.93
CA VAL A 248 21.26 -19.80 1.50
C VAL A 248 20.65 -21.02 0.81
N ASN A 249 20.81 -22.21 1.40
CA ASN A 249 20.26 -23.43 0.85
C ASN A 249 18.72 -23.39 0.76
N GLU A 250 18.05 -22.91 1.81
CA GLU A 250 16.60 -22.81 1.86
C GLU A 250 16.05 -21.88 0.76
N VAL A 251 16.61 -20.67 0.61
CA VAL A 251 16.17 -19.70 -0.39
C VAL A 251 16.48 -20.17 -1.81
N SER A 252 17.65 -20.82 -2.01
CA SER A 252 18.09 -21.27 -3.34
C SER A 252 17.21 -22.36 -3.94
N ILE A 253 16.54 -23.19 -3.13
CA ILE A 253 15.61 -24.20 -3.62
C ILE A 253 14.16 -23.71 -3.77
N TRP A 254 13.86 -22.48 -3.29
CA TRP A 254 12.51 -21.94 -3.31
C TRP A 254 12.05 -21.64 -4.74
N GLU A 255 10.87 -22.12 -5.12
CA GLU A 255 10.35 -22.01 -6.50
C GLU A 255 9.65 -20.69 -6.79
N ARG A 256 9.31 -19.92 -5.75
CA ARG A 256 8.61 -18.65 -5.86
C ARG A 256 9.53 -17.50 -5.43
N GLY A 257 9.27 -16.30 -5.97
CA GLY A 257 9.97 -15.10 -5.53
C GLY A 257 9.84 -14.89 -4.03
N VAL A 258 10.96 -14.79 -3.34
CA VAL A 258 11.04 -14.48 -1.92
C VAL A 258 12.00 -13.31 -1.71
N GLU A 259 11.62 -12.41 -0.83
CA GLU A 259 12.49 -11.32 -0.39
C GLU A 259 13.17 -11.71 0.92
N THR A 260 14.45 -11.36 1.03
CA THR A 260 15.20 -11.48 2.29
C THR A 260 15.69 -10.12 2.72
N SER A 261 15.96 -9.95 4.01
CA SER A 261 16.39 -8.65 4.51
C SER A 261 17.29 -8.74 5.73
N PHE A 262 18.15 -7.71 5.89
CA PHE A 262 18.93 -7.43 7.08
C PHE A 262 18.46 -6.13 7.69
N HIS A 263 18.23 -6.10 8.98
CA HIS A 263 17.75 -4.94 9.72
C HIS A 263 18.74 -4.57 10.81
N TYR A 264 19.10 -3.30 10.87
CA TYR A 264 19.77 -2.71 12.03
C TYR A 264 18.95 -1.51 12.47
N ILE A 265 18.19 -1.68 13.53
CA ILE A 265 17.28 -0.67 14.07
C ILE A 265 17.62 -0.50 15.55
N ASP A 266 18.22 0.62 15.89
CA ASP A 266 18.66 0.91 17.26
C ASP A 266 18.68 2.42 17.51
N ASP A 267 19.03 2.80 18.73
CA ASP A 267 19.31 4.18 19.07
C ASP A 267 20.69 4.58 18.53
N LEU A 268 20.70 5.25 17.40
CA LEU A 268 21.90 5.73 16.73
C LEU A 268 22.39 7.10 17.27
N GLY A 269 21.83 7.55 18.39
CA GLY A 269 22.11 8.90 18.93
C GLY A 269 21.30 9.99 18.21
N GLU A 270 21.80 11.22 18.26
CA GLU A 270 21.10 12.40 17.70
C GLU A 270 21.45 12.66 16.22
N ILE A 271 21.44 11.60 15.39
CA ILE A 271 21.69 11.76 13.96
C ILE A 271 20.44 12.30 13.28
N SER A 272 20.59 13.39 12.55
CA SER A 272 19.53 13.90 11.70
C SER A 272 19.26 12.95 10.52
N GLY A 273 18.01 12.54 10.32
CA GLY A 273 17.58 11.83 9.11
C GLY A 273 17.65 12.69 7.85
N ASP A 274 17.84 14.02 8.01
CA ASP A 274 17.94 14.98 6.91
C ASP A 274 19.39 15.38 6.60
N ASN A 275 20.38 14.87 7.37
CA ASN A 275 21.80 15.17 7.21
C ASN A 275 22.67 13.99 7.63
N PHE A 276 23.01 13.11 6.67
CA PHE A 276 23.92 12.00 6.88
C PHE A 276 24.50 11.52 5.54
N SER A 277 25.54 10.72 5.60
CA SER A 277 26.06 10.00 4.43
C SER A 277 26.16 8.51 4.73
N PHE A 278 25.86 7.73 3.71
CA PHE A 278 25.92 6.28 3.77
C PHE A 278 26.67 5.75 2.55
N SER A 279 27.49 4.74 2.76
CA SER A 279 28.14 4.00 1.67
C SER A 279 28.17 2.50 2.00
N SER A 280 28.07 1.67 0.97
CA SER A 280 28.21 0.22 1.08
C SER A 280 28.60 -0.40 -0.24
N LYS A 281 29.15 -1.63 -0.18
CA LYS A 281 29.27 -2.51 -1.35
C LYS A 281 28.23 -3.61 -1.23
N ILE A 282 27.47 -3.81 -2.28
CA ILE A 282 26.38 -4.80 -2.29
C ILE A 282 26.58 -5.73 -3.49
N LYS A 283 26.37 -7.03 -3.24
CA LYS A 283 26.40 -8.08 -4.25
C LYS A 283 25.15 -8.94 -4.12
N SER A 284 24.53 -9.32 -5.25
CA SER A 284 23.53 -10.38 -5.31
C SER A 284 24.25 -11.73 -5.36
N ILE A 285 23.88 -12.66 -4.48
CA ILE A 285 24.42 -14.04 -4.46
C ILE A 285 23.43 -15.07 -4.98
N PHE A 286 22.25 -14.63 -5.41
CA PHE A 286 21.25 -15.43 -6.06
C PHE A 286 20.51 -14.58 -7.11
N ASP A 287 20.77 -14.83 -8.39
CA ASP A 287 20.29 -14.05 -9.53
C ASP A 287 19.63 -14.91 -10.62
N ASP A 288 19.23 -16.13 -10.26
CA ASP A 288 18.59 -17.11 -11.15
C ASP A 288 17.06 -17.08 -11.03
N ARG A 289 16.37 -17.63 -12.04
CA ARG A 289 14.92 -17.79 -12.08
C ARG A 289 14.17 -16.50 -11.76
N TRP A 290 13.41 -16.47 -10.67
CA TRP A 290 12.61 -15.34 -10.24
C TRP A 290 13.42 -14.13 -9.70
N ALA A 291 14.71 -14.29 -9.45
CA ALA A 291 15.59 -13.24 -8.93
C ALA A 291 16.46 -12.57 -10.00
N VAL A 292 16.22 -12.83 -11.30
CA VAL A 292 17.03 -12.30 -12.42
C VAL A 292 17.16 -10.78 -12.44
N CYS A 293 16.24 -10.06 -11.83
CA CYS A 293 16.31 -8.60 -11.71
C CYS A 293 17.22 -8.11 -10.57
N GLN A 294 17.78 -9.01 -9.76
CA GLN A 294 18.74 -8.68 -8.70
C GLN A 294 18.28 -7.50 -7.83
N GLY A 295 16.98 -7.46 -7.51
CA GLY A 295 16.38 -6.32 -6.81
C GLY A 295 17.01 -6.11 -5.44
N VAL A 296 17.50 -4.90 -5.18
CA VAL A 296 18.05 -4.46 -3.90
C VAL A 296 17.30 -3.21 -3.46
N LYS A 297 16.96 -3.12 -2.18
CA LYS A 297 16.37 -1.90 -1.61
C LYS A 297 17.12 -1.56 -0.32
N ILE A 298 17.51 -0.30 -0.20
CA ILE A 298 18.05 0.25 1.05
C ILE A 298 16.99 1.13 1.68
N TYR A 299 16.70 0.87 2.95
CA TYR A 299 15.75 1.67 3.73
C TYR A 299 16.52 2.46 4.78
N PHE A 300 16.21 3.74 4.89
CA PHE A 300 16.60 4.55 6.03
C PHE A 300 15.34 4.89 6.81
N ILE A 301 15.36 4.61 8.11
CA ILE A 301 14.19 4.74 8.97
C ILE A 301 14.44 5.86 9.96
N GLY A 302 13.60 6.88 9.88
CA GLY A 302 13.58 8.00 10.81
C GLY A 302 12.39 7.94 11.77
N THR A 303 12.36 8.84 12.74
CA THR A 303 11.28 8.91 13.73
C THR A 303 9.98 9.49 13.18
N THR A 304 10.05 10.24 12.08
CA THR A 304 8.87 10.87 11.45
C THR A 304 8.70 10.53 9.98
N GLY A 305 9.64 9.82 9.37
CA GLY A 305 9.60 9.42 7.97
C GLY A 305 10.58 8.30 7.64
N ALA A 306 10.61 7.89 6.39
CA ALA A 306 11.51 6.85 5.90
C ALA A 306 11.87 7.08 4.43
N MET A 307 12.96 6.48 3.99
CA MET A 307 13.35 6.40 2.58
C MET A 307 13.46 4.94 2.16
N ILE A 308 13.10 4.67 0.91
CA ILE A 308 13.27 3.38 0.24
C ILE A 308 13.95 3.67 -1.09
N ILE A 309 15.21 3.31 -1.20
CA ILE A 309 16.01 3.50 -2.40
C ILE A 309 16.16 2.15 -3.09
N PRO A 310 15.49 1.94 -4.23
CA PRO A 310 15.54 0.71 -4.97
C PRO A 310 16.70 0.71 -5.97
N PHE A 311 17.31 -0.46 -6.14
CA PHE A 311 18.27 -0.73 -7.20
C PHE A 311 17.89 -2.05 -7.87
N SER A 312 18.21 -2.19 -9.15
CA SER A 312 17.92 -3.40 -9.91
C SER A 312 18.93 -3.61 -11.02
N LYS A 313 18.91 -4.81 -11.59
CA LYS A 313 19.67 -5.08 -12.83
C LYS A 313 19.20 -4.17 -13.97
N ILE A 314 20.12 -3.82 -14.86
CA ILE A 314 19.81 -3.04 -16.06
C ILE A 314 18.67 -3.71 -16.85
N GLY A 315 17.65 -2.92 -17.17
CA GLY A 315 16.43 -3.39 -17.83
C GLY A 315 15.28 -3.79 -16.90
N CYS A 316 15.47 -3.77 -15.59
CA CYS A 316 14.43 -4.07 -14.58
C CYS A 316 13.93 -2.83 -13.81
N SER A 317 14.30 -1.63 -14.22
CA SER A 317 14.00 -0.38 -13.50
C SER A 317 12.51 -0.06 -13.39
N SER A 318 11.67 -0.62 -14.26
CA SER A 318 10.21 -0.44 -14.19
C SER A 318 9.57 -1.00 -12.91
N ASP A 319 10.23 -1.93 -12.23
CA ASP A 319 9.75 -2.51 -10.97
C ASP A 319 10.25 -1.73 -9.75
N ASN A 320 11.14 -0.76 -9.96
CA ASN A 320 11.64 0.11 -8.90
C ASN A 320 10.57 1.09 -8.45
N ASN A 321 10.43 1.23 -7.12
CA ASN A 321 9.62 2.25 -6.49
C ASN A 321 10.49 3.02 -5.51
N LEU A 322 10.85 4.25 -5.89
CA LEU A 322 11.65 5.14 -5.07
C LEU A 322 10.74 5.92 -4.11
N MET A 323 11.05 5.90 -2.84
CA MET A 323 10.42 6.72 -1.82
C MET A 323 11.48 7.52 -1.09
N LEU A 324 11.41 8.83 -1.15
CA LEU A 324 12.24 9.75 -0.40
C LEU A 324 11.31 10.55 0.51
N ASN A 325 11.02 10.00 1.67
CA ASN A 325 10.06 10.52 2.64
C ASN A 325 8.68 10.82 2.00
N ASN A 326 8.36 12.08 1.70
CA ASN A 326 7.09 12.48 1.09
C ASN A 326 7.11 12.51 -0.45
N VAL A 327 8.22 12.12 -1.09
CA VAL A 327 8.35 11.97 -2.55
C VAL A 327 8.25 10.50 -2.91
N TYR A 328 7.30 10.14 -3.79
CA TYR A 328 7.12 8.77 -4.27
C TYR A 328 7.14 8.74 -5.79
N LEU A 329 8.03 7.92 -6.36
CA LEU A 329 8.19 7.73 -7.80
C LEU A 329 8.09 6.25 -8.17
N ASN A 330 7.18 5.94 -9.08
CA ASN A 330 6.98 4.60 -9.63
C ASN A 330 7.78 4.47 -10.94
N GLY A 331 8.62 3.45 -11.07
CA GLY A 331 9.46 3.21 -12.23
C GLY A 331 8.71 2.90 -13.54
N LYS A 332 7.40 2.60 -13.47
CA LYS A 332 6.55 2.48 -14.67
C LYS A 332 6.16 3.83 -15.26
N GLU A 333 6.21 4.88 -14.46
CA GLU A 333 5.77 6.22 -14.83
C GLU A 333 6.95 7.22 -14.85
N ASN A 334 8.07 6.86 -14.22
CA ASN A 334 9.25 7.70 -14.09
C ASN A 334 10.49 6.92 -14.56
N ASP A 335 11.44 7.60 -15.18
CA ASP A 335 12.70 6.98 -15.54
C ASP A 335 13.61 6.86 -14.30
N LEU A 336 13.75 5.64 -13.81
CA LEU A 336 14.63 5.25 -12.71
C LEU A 336 15.77 4.34 -13.21
N SER A 337 16.08 4.35 -14.52
CA SER A 337 17.09 3.49 -15.13
C SER A 337 18.50 3.75 -14.61
N ASP A 338 18.81 4.98 -14.21
CA ASP A 338 20.11 5.33 -13.60
C ASP A 338 20.33 4.68 -12.23
N LEU A 339 19.28 4.16 -11.56
CA LEU A 339 19.36 3.35 -10.34
C LEU A 339 19.60 1.86 -10.65
N SER A 340 20.20 1.54 -11.80
CA SER A 340 20.45 0.17 -12.23
C SER A 340 21.94 -0.14 -12.33
N ALA A 341 22.31 -1.35 -11.90
CA ALA A 341 23.65 -1.90 -12.02
C ALA A 341 23.61 -3.43 -12.15
N ASP A 342 24.72 -4.06 -12.51
CA ASP A 342 24.87 -5.51 -12.45
C ASP A 342 25.43 -5.92 -11.09
N PHE A 343 24.56 -6.48 -10.25
CA PHE A 343 24.89 -6.92 -8.90
C PHE A 343 25.50 -8.34 -8.84
N THR A 344 25.82 -9.00 -9.95
CA THR A 344 26.62 -10.22 -9.95
C THR A 344 28.02 -9.99 -9.40
N GLU A 345 28.51 -8.76 -9.54
CA GLU A 345 29.72 -8.28 -8.88
C GLU A 345 29.36 -7.23 -7.81
N ALA A 346 30.28 -6.97 -6.89
CA ALA A 346 30.06 -6.02 -5.81
C ALA A 346 29.98 -4.58 -6.35
N VAL A 347 28.84 -3.92 -6.15
CA VAL A 347 28.56 -2.55 -6.58
C VAL A 347 28.74 -1.60 -5.41
N ASN A 348 29.49 -0.51 -5.60
CA ASN A 348 29.59 0.58 -4.63
C ASN A 348 28.31 1.44 -4.70
N LEU A 349 27.60 1.56 -3.60
CA LEU A 349 26.44 2.44 -3.46
C LEU A 349 26.77 3.55 -2.46
N GLY A 350 26.51 4.79 -2.84
CA GLY A 350 26.63 5.96 -1.97
C GLY A 350 25.32 6.73 -1.91
N ILE A 351 24.94 7.15 -0.72
CA ILE A 351 23.78 8.02 -0.47
C ILE A 351 24.27 9.17 0.41
N SER A 352 24.13 10.39 -0.05
CA SER A 352 24.43 11.59 0.71
C SER A 352 23.17 12.45 0.83
N ILE A 353 22.86 12.87 2.04
CA ILE A 353 21.72 13.73 2.32
C ILE A 353 22.22 14.95 3.06
N VAL A 354 21.97 16.11 2.48
CA VAL A 354 22.32 17.41 3.04
C VAL A 354 21.12 18.34 2.90
N ASP A 355 20.60 18.79 4.01
CA ASP A 355 19.42 19.68 4.04
C ASP A 355 18.25 19.13 3.18
N LYS A 356 17.99 17.81 3.29
CA LYS A 356 16.96 17.10 2.54
C LYS A 356 17.20 16.97 1.03
N GLU A 357 18.36 17.39 0.55
CA GLU A 357 18.79 17.07 -0.80
C GLU A 357 19.52 15.72 -0.80
N VAL A 358 19.02 14.79 -1.61
CA VAL A 358 19.50 13.42 -1.70
C VAL A 358 20.30 13.26 -2.96
N VAL A 359 21.53 12.82 -2.83
CA VAL A 359 22.40 12.43 -3.96
C VAL A 359 22.67 10.93 -3.82
N ILE A 360 22.30 10.16 -4.83
CA ILE A 360 22.55 8.72 -4.91
C ILE A 360 23.66 8.49 -5.95
N SER A 361 24.66 7.71 -5.59
CA SER A 361 25.76 7.33 -6.49
C SER A 361 25.90 5.82 -6.62
N ILE A 362 26.31 5.37 -7.80
CA ILE A 362 26.61 3.97 -8.14
C ILE A 362 28.02 3.94 -8.75
N ASN A 363 28.92 3.16 -8.13
CA ASN A 363 30.32 3.08 -8.52
C ASN A 363 30.96 4.48 -8.69
N ASP A 364 30.77 5.32 -7.68
CA ASP A 364 31.27 6.70 -7.58
C ASP A 364 30.74 7.66 -8.67
N ARG A 365 29.78 7.23 -9.48
CA ARG A 365 29.07 8.07 -10.43
C ARG A 365 27.73 8.50 -9.84
N GLU A 366 27.44 9.79 -9.89
CA GLU A 366 26.12 10.31 -9.55
C GLU A 366 25.04 9.68 -10.46
N ALA A 367 24.07 9.03 -9.85
CA ALA A 367 23.00 8.31 -10.53
C ALA A 367 21.66 9.06 -10.38
N TYR A 368 21.39 9.69 -9.24
CA TYR A 368 20.11 10.33 -9.03
C TYR A 368 20.21 11.46 -8.01
N ILE A 369 19.54 12.58 -8.27
CA ILE A 369 19.43 13.71 -7.35
C ILE A 369 17.95 14.04 -7.16
N SER A 370 17.56 14.29 -5.92
CA SER A 370 16.21 14.75 -5.58
C SER A 370 16.21 15.53 -4.28
N LYS A 371 15.07 16.15 -3.98
CA LYS A 371 14.84 16.85 -2.72
C LYS A 371 13.46 16.54 -2.19
N TYR A 372 13.34 16.34 -0.87
CA TYR A 372 12.08 16.15 -0.19
C TYR A 372 11.79 17.33 0.77
N GLN A 373 10.56 17.42 1.28
CA GLN A 373 10.12 18.61 2.04
C GLN A 373 10.03 18.32 3.55
N ASP A 374 9.33 17.26 3.93
CA ASP A 374 9.06 16.96 5.33
C ASP A 374 10.27 16.31 6.00
N SER A 375 10.57 16.63 7.23
CA SER A 375 11.71 16.05 7.94
C SER A 375 11.49 14.57 8.23
N MET A 376 12.55 13.78 8.08
CA MET A 376 12.59 12.39 8.53
C MET A 376 12.74 12.25 10.05
N GLY A 377 13.02 13.36 10.73
CA GLY A 377 13.34 13.35 12.14
C GLY A 377 14.72 12.76 12.40
N ARG A 378 14.87 12.08 13.54
CA ARG A 378 16.11 11.41 13.92
C ARG A 378 16.22 10.06 13.19
N LEU A 379 17.39 9.75 12.64
CA LEU A 379 17.65 8.45 12.01
C LEU A 379 17.76 7.37 13.09
N VAL A 380 17.06 6.27 12.92
CA VAL A 380 17.00 5.16 13.89
C VAL A 380 17.41 3.81 13.30
N GLY A 381 17.70 3.74 12.02
CA GLY A 381 18.21 2.50 11.46
C GLY A 381 18.25 2.42 9.95
N VAL A 382 18.86 1.32 9.50
CA VAL A 382 18.99 0.95 8.11
C VAL A 382 18.47 -0.48 7.90
N ARG A 383 17.90 -0.72 6.72
CA ARG A 383 17.48 -2.06 6.28
C ARG A 383 17.96 -2.29 4.86
N PHE A 384 18.55 -3.45 4.62
CA PHE A 384 18.83 -3.95 3.29
C PHE A 384 17.81 -5.04 2.95
N LYS A 385 17.24 -4.97 1.78
CA LYS A 385 16.27 -5.96 1.32
C LYS A 385 16.65 -6.43 -0.08
N PHE A 386 16.61 -7.73 -0.30
CA PHE A 386 17.00 -8.38 -1.54
C PHE A 386 15.84 -9.16 -2.13
N LEU A 387 15.71 -9.13 -3.44
CA LEU A 387 14.97 -10.16 -4.16
C LEU A 387 15.88 -11.39 -4.27
N GLY A 388 15.64 -12.40 -3.45
CA GLY A 388 16.55 -13.53 -3.27
C GLY A 388 17.55 -13.28 -2.15
N LEU A 389 18.82 -13.41 -2.44
CA LEU A 389 19.93 -13.33 -1.47
C LEU A 389 20.96 -12.29 -1.91
N GLY A 390 21.60 -11.64 -0.94
CA GLY A 390 22.66 -10.70 -1.21
C GLY A 390 23.68 -10.60 -0.08
N GLU A 391 24.78 -9.94 -0.32
CA GLU A 391 25.82 -9.65 0.64
C GLU A 391 26.04 -8.14 0.71
N VAL A 392 26.24 -7.63 1.92
CA VAL A 392 26.58 -6.23 2.19
C VAL A 392 27.96 -6.19 2.79
N THR A 393 28.86 -5.44 2.15
CA THR A 393 30.23 -5.27 2.63
C THR A 393 30.61 -3.81 2.73
N SER A 394 31.58 -3.50 3.57
CA SER A 394 32.18 -2.15 3.69
C SER A 394 31.13 -1.03 3.90
N PHE A 395 30.04 -1.34 4.62
CA PHE A 395 29.04 -0.31 4.91
C PHE A 395 29.55 0.69 5.95
N LYS A 396 29.19 1.94 5.76
CA LYS A 396 29.52 3.05 6.66
C LYS A 396 28.34 4.02 6.70
N LEU A 397 27.93 4.40 7.88
CA LEU A 397 27.02 5.49 8.14
C LEU A 397 27.76 6.57 8.92
N VAL A 398 27.77 7.79 8.43
CA VAL A 398 28.40 8.92 9.07
C VAL A 398 27.39 10.06 9.26
N ASN A 399 27.50 10.76 10.37
CA ASN A 399 26.67 11.94 10.65
C ASN A 399 27.18 13.19 9.90
N GLU A 400 26.53 14.31 10.07
CA GLU A 400 26.93 15.59 9.45
C GLU A 400 28.32 16.09 9.88
N ALA A 401 28.82 15.66 11.05
CA ALA A 401 30.17 15.94 11.50
C ALA A 401 31.25 14.99 10.93
N ASN A 402 30.87 14.08 10.00
CA ASN A 402 31.68 12.99 9.46
C ASN A 402 32.17 11.99 10.52
N GLU A 403 31.46 11.85 11.62
CA GLU A 403 31.73 10.84 12.63
C GLU A 403 31.07 9.51 12.22
N LEU A 404 31.85 8.41 12.32
CA LEU A 404 31.34 7.07 12.03
C LEU A 404 30.33 6.67 13.10
N VAL A 405 29.15 6.23 12.64
CA VAL A 405 28.03 5.82 13.50
C VAL A 405 27.79 4.32 13.40
N LEU A 406 27.95 3.75 12.22
CA LEU A 406 27.73 2.32 11.96
C LEU A 406 28.70 1.80 10.92
#